data_d93cd89968e3312149294d0d914320ae
#
_entry.id   d93cd89968e3312149294d0d914320ae
#
_cell.length_a   1.000
_cell.length_b   1.000
_cell.length_c   1.000
_cell.angle_alpha   90.00
_cell.angle_beta   90.00
_cell.angle_gamma   90.00
#
_symmetry.space_group_name_H-M   'P 1'
#
loop_
_entity.id
_entity.type
_entity.pdbx_description
1 polymer ?
#
loop_
_entity_poly.entity_id
_entity_poly.type
_entity_poly.pdbx_seq_one_letter_code
_entity_poly.pdbx_strand_id
1 'polypeptide(L)'
;MGFHDVICTVLSGNIAVIKPSSKDKMMIPFLLKKWNEFSKPLPIPFEIVEKLTDYDAVIATGSNNTARYLEYYFKNSLSLIRKNRTSVAVLSGEETDEEIRALANDIFRYFGLGCRNVTRLFIPKNFLLERLFENLLRDRKSVV
;
A
#
# COMPACT_ATOMS: atom_id res chain seq x y z
N MET A 1 1.14 -7.06 -3.85
CA MET A 1 1.32 -5.77 -3.15
C MET A 1 2.75 -5.52 -2.64
N GLY A 2 3.73 -6.27 -3.00
CA GLY A 2 5.12 -6.13 -2.53
C GLY A 2 6.10 -5.51 -3.53
N PHE A 3 5.63 -5.01 -4.69
CA PHE A 3 6.56 -4.54 -5.74
C PHE A 3 7.43 -3.37 -5.27
N HIS A 4 6.87 -2.43 -4.50
CA HIS A 4 7.64 -1.35 -3.88
C HIS A 4 8.75 -1.88 -2.95
N ASP A 5 8.45 -2.91 -2.17
CA ASP A 5 9.43 -3.51 -1.25
C ASP A 5 10.55 -4.20 -2.04
N VAL A 6 10.21 -4.86 -3.14
CA VAL A 6 11.19 -5.47 -4.05
C VAL A 6 12.10 -4.41 -4.65
N ILE A 7 11.55 -3.29 -5.13
CA ILE A 7 12.35 -2.16 -5.64
C ILE A 7 13.31 -1.67 -4.56
N CYS A 8 12.82 -1.40 -3.36
CA CYS A 8 13.67 -0.92 -2.26
C CYS A 8 14.77 -1.92 -1.91
N THR A 9 14.47 -3.22 -1.87
CA THR A 9 15.45 -4.28 -1.59
C THR A 9 16.55 -4.31 -2.64
N VAL A 10 16.19 -4.30 -3.92
CA VAL A 10 17.16 -4.34 -5.02
C VAL A 10 18.00 -3.07 -5.08
N LEU A 11 17.37 -1.88 -4.96
CA LEU A 11 18.08 -0.60 -5.00
C LEU A 11 19.02 -0.39 -3.81
N SER A 12 18.77 -1.06 -2.69
CA SER A 12 19.69 -1.07 -1.55
C SER A 12 20.83 -2.09 -1.66
N GLY A 13 20.96 -2.76 -2.81
CA GLY A 13 22.06 -3.70 -3.09
C GLY A 13 21.84 -5.11 -2.57
N ASN A 14 20.60 -5.46 -2.19
CA ASN A 14 20.27 -6.79 -1.69
C ASN A 14 19.60 -7.66 -2.76
N ILE A 15 19.63 -8.98 -2.54
CA ILE A 15 18.93 -9.97 -3.37
C ILE A 15 17.50 -10.11 -2.86
N ALA A 16 16.51 -9.97 -3.74
CA ALA A 16 15.12 -10.11 -3.37
C ALA A 16 14.61 -11.54 -3.54
N VAL A 17 14.46 -12.29 -2.46
CA VAL A 17 13.80 -13.60 -2.46
C VAL A 17 12.31 -13.41 -2.23
N ILE A 18 11.49 -13.72 -3.22
CA ILE A 18 10.08 -13.31 -3.27
C ILE A 18 9.17 -14.53 -3.21
N LYS A 19 8.31 -14.55 -2.19
CA LYS A 19 7.18 -15.48 -2.13
C LYS A 19 5.89 -14.72 -2.48
N PRO A 20 5.34 -14.90 -3.69
CA PRO A 20 4.10 -14.25 -4.09
C PRO A 20 2.91 -14.68 -3.22
N SER A 21 1.91 -13.81 -3.10
CA SER A 21 0.63 -14.17 -2.51
C SER A 21 -0.07 -15.24 -3.35
N SER A 22 -0.79 -16.16 -2.71
CA SER A 22 -1.63 -17.13 -3.41
C SER A 22 -2.71 -16.48 -4.30
N LYS A 23 -3.10 -15.24 -3.96
CA LYS A 23 -4.09 -14.45 -4.71
C LYS A 23 -3.48 -13.66 -5.88
N ASP A 24 -2.18 -13.50 -5.91
CA ASP A 24 -1.47 -12.76 -6.96
C ASP A 24 -0.16 -13.46 -7.31
N LYS A 25 -0.27 -14.45 -8.16
CA LYS A 25 0.87 -15.22 -8.66
C LYS A 25 1.39 -14.71 -10.00
N MET A 26 0.69 -13.78 -10.64
CA MET A 26 0.98 -13.35 -12.01
C MET A 26 1.65 -11.98 -12.08
N MET A 27 1.15 -11.00 -11.33
CA MET A 27 1.56 -9.60 -11.49
C MET A 27 3.02 -9.37 -11.12
N ILE A 28 3.47 -9.85 -9.96
CA ILE A 28 4.85 -9.65 -9.50
C ILE A 28 5.86 -10.31 -10.46
N PRO A 29 5.72 -11.60 -10.84
CA PRO A 29 6.61 -12.21 -11.82
C PRO A 29 6.63 -11.48 -13.16
N PHE A 30 5.47 -11.03 -13.65
CA PHE A 30 5.38 -10.26 -14.89
C PHE A 30 6.14 -8.93 -14.81
N LEU A 31 5.95 -8.16 -13.75
CA LEU A 31 6.64 -6.88 -13.56
C LEU A 31 8.14 -7.05 -13.43
N LEU A 32 8.59 -8.07 -12.69
CA LEU A 32 10.01 -8.36 -12.54
C LEU A 32 10.67 -8.80 -13.87
N LYS A 33 9.96 -9.63 -14.65
CA LYS A 33 10.41 -10.00 -15.99
C LYS A 33 10.59 -8.75 -16.87
N LYS A 34 9.59 -7.87 -16.87
CA LYS A 34 9.65 -6.61 -17.62
C LYS A 34 10.78 -5.71 -17.13
N TRP A 35 10.93 -5.55 -15.85
CA TRP A 35 12.03 -4.77 -15.29
C TRP A 35 13.39 -5.33 -15.73
N ASN A 36 13.56 -6.65 -15.67
CA ASN A 36 14.80 -7.29 -16.10
C ASN A 36 15.07 -7.15 -17.61
N GLU A 37 14.03 -7.10 -18.44
CA GLU A 37 14.15 -6.82 -19.88
C GLU A 37 14.70 -5.39 -20.14
N PHE A 38 14.25 -4.40 -19.33
CA PHE A 38 14.67 -3.01 -19.46
C PHE A 38 16.03 -2.70 -18.82
N SER A 39 16.46 -3.46 -17.84
CA SER A 39 17.71 -3.20 -17.10
C SER A 39 18.96 -3.84 -17.71
N LYS A 40 18.86 -4.43 -18.88
CA LYS A 40 20.02 -4.98 -19.58
C LYS A 40 21.09 -3.90 -19.80
N PRO A 41 22.40 -4.23 -19.63
CA PRO A 41 22.97 -5.56 -19.41
C PRO A 41 23.04 -6.01 -17.95
N LEU A 42 22.57 -5.23 -16.98
CA LEU A 42 22.65 -5.56 -15.54
C LEU A 42 21.37 -6.26 -15.07
N PRO A 43 21.38 -7.60 -14.91
CA PRO A 43 20.21 -8.31 -14.43
C PRO A 43 19.88 -7.92 -12.99
N ILE A 44 18.60 -7.84 -12.69
CA ILE A 44 18.11 -7.54 -11.36
C ILE A 44 18.25 -8.79 -10.48
N PRO A 45 18.85 -8.70 -9.29
CA PRO A 45 19.03 -9.84 -8.40
C PRO A 45 17.72 -10.17 -7.67
N PHE A 46 16.94 -11.10 -8.23
CA PHE A 46 15.75 -11.62 -7.55
C PHE A 46 15.55 -13.12 -7.80
N GLU A 47 14.85 -13.75 -6.88
CA GLU A 47 14.39 -15.14 -6.96
C GLU A 47 12.93 -15.23 -6.57
N ILE A 48 12.15 -16.05 -7.27
CA ILE A 48 10.74 -16.33 -6.92
C ILE A 48 10.66 -17.74 -6.37
N VAL A 49 10.15 -17.86 -5.14
CA VAL A 49 10.10 -19.12 -4.40
C VAL A 49 8.67 -19.43 -3.93
N GLU A 50 8.39 -20.71 -3.76
CA GLU A 50 7.12 -21.16 -3.13
C GLU A 50 7.18 -21.10 -1.60
N LYS A 51 8.38 -21.24 -1.03
CA LYS A 51 8.60 -21.21 0.42
C LYS A 51 9.90 -20.45 0.70
N LEU A 52 9.85 -19.55 1.68
CA LEU A 52 11.05 -18.87 2.18
C LEU A 52 11.81 -19.80 3.12
N THR A 53 13.05 -20.13 2.78
CA THR A 53 13.90 -21.04 3.56
C THR A 53 15.23 -20.42 3.95
N ASP A 54 15.75 -19.53 3.12
CA ASP A 54 17.06 -18.91 3.33
C ASP A 54 16.93 -17.39 3.10
N TYR A 55 17.15 -16.63 4.15
CA TYR A 55 17.01 -15.18 4.15
C TYR A 55 17.66 -14.55 5.40
N ASP A 56 18.26 -13.38 5.24
CA ASP A 56 18.82 -12.61 6.35
C ASP A 56 17.78 -11.72 7.03
N ALA A 57 16.82 -11.20 6.24
CA ALA A 57 15.76 -10.35 6.71
C ALA A 57 14.44 -10.61 5.97
N VAL A 58 13.31 -10.29 6.61
CA VAL A 58 11.97 -10.50 6.04
C VAL A 58 11.19 -9.20 6.01
N ILE A 59 10.62 -8.88 4.84
CA ILE A 59 9.57 -7.87 4.71
C ILE A 59 8.26 -8.59 4.38
N ALA A 60 7.28 -8.50 5.27
CA ALA A 60 6.00 -9.15 5.05
C ALA A 60 4.84 -8.17 5.23
N THR A 61 3.77 -8.38 4.47
CA THR A 61 2.57 -7.54 4.51
C THR A 61 1.34 -8.42 4.70
N GLY A 62 0.47 -8.04 5.62
CA GLY A 62 -0.76 -8.77 5.87
C GLY A 62 -1.81 -7.92 6.58
N SER A 63 -3.02 -8.49 6.72
CA SER A 63 -4.03 -7.93 7.62
C SER A 63 -3.52 -7.93 9.06
N ASN A 64 -4.17 -7.18 9.95
CA ASN A 64 -3.80 -7.18 11.37
C ASN A 64 -3.80 -8.58 11.97
N ASN A 65 -4.73 -9.44 11.55
CA ASN A 65 -4.76 -10.83 12.00
C ASN A 65 -3.58 -11.64 11.44
N THR A 66 -3.33 -11.54 10.15
CA THR A 66 -2.19 -12.22 9.49
C THR A 66 -0.86 -11.75 10.08
N ALA A 67 -0.74 -10.47 10.41
CA ALA A 67 0.48 -9.92 10.97
C ALA A 67 0.88 -10.58 12.31
N ARG A 68 -0.08 -10.92 13.16
CA ARG A 68 0.18 -11.65 14.43
C ARG A 68 0.88 -12.99 14.18
N TYR A 69 0.41 -13.74 13.16
CA TYR A 69 1.04 -15.00 12.78
C TYR A 69 2.43 -14.78 12.17
N LEU A 70 2.60 -13.74 11.35
CA LEU A 70 3.89 -13.41 10.76
C LEU A 70 4.89 -12.96 11.83
N GLU A 71 4.48 -12.14 12.79
CA GLU A 71 5.31 -11.72 13.93
C GLU A 71 5.76 -12.91 14.78
N TYR A 72 4.88 -13.86 15.02
CA TYR A 72 5.24 -15.09 15.71
C TYR A 72 6.18 -15.98 14.89
N TYR A 73 5.88 -16.15 13.60
CA TYR A 73 6.65 -17.03 12.71
C TYR A 73 8.08 -16.50 12.48
N PHE A 74 8.23 -15.19 12.32
CA PHE A 74 9.52 -14.54 12.06
C PHE A 74 10.16 -13.90 13.30
N LYS A 75 9.73 -14.27 14.49
CA LYS A 75 10.22 -13.66 15.76
C LYS A 75 11.72 -13.72 15.96
N ASN A 76 12.39 -14.71 15.37
CA ASN A 76 13.83 -14.92 15.48
C ASN A 76 14.63 -14.32 14.31
N SER A 77 13.96 -13.63 13.40
CA SER A 77 14.58 -13.03 12.21
C SER A 77 14.43 -11.51 12.24
N LEU A 78 15.35 -10.81 11.62
CA LEU A 78 15.18 -9.39 11.36
C LEU A 78 13.96 -9.23 10.45
N SER A 79 12.89 -8.59 10.93
CA SER A 79 11.64 -8.55 10.20
C SER A 79 10.95 -7.20 10.23
N LEU A 80 10.39 -6.81 9.09
CA LEU A 80 9.52 -5.65 8.92
C LEU A 80 8.11 -6.14 8.55
N ILE A 81 7.24 -6.29 9.53
CA ILE A 81 5.87 -6.74 9.33
C ILE A 81 4.95 -5.54 9.17
N ARG A 82 4.38 -5.38 7.98
CA ARG A 82 3.43 -4.29 7.67
C ARG A 82 2.00 -4.76 7.85
N LYS A 83 1.30 -4.09 8.76
CA LYS A 83 -0.12 -4.30 9.06
C LYS A 83 -1.02 -3.44 8.17
N ASN A 84 -2.33 -3.54 8.37
CA ASN A 84 -3.27 -2.61 7.78
C ASN A 84 -2.86 -1.17 8.16
N ARG A 85 -2.97 -0.28 7.19
CA ARG A 85 -2.70 1.15 7.39
C ARG A 85 -4.02 1.89 7.46
N THR A 86 -4.05 2.91 8.30
CA THR A 86 -5.14 3.89 8.37
C THR A 86 -4.57 5.21 7.90
N SER A 87 -5.05 5.72 6.78
CA SER A 87 -4.71 7.07 6.32
C SER A 87 -5.69 8.05 6.95
N VAL A 88 -5.18 9.20 7.33
CA VAL A 88 -5.98 10.25 7.98
C VAL A 88 -5.85 11.54 7.18
N ALA A 89 -6.88 12.38 7.20
CA ALA A 89 -6.77 13.78 6.80
C ALA A 89 -7.09 14.68 8.00
N VAL A 90 -6.36 15.78 8.07
CA VAL A 90 -6.57 16.81 9.09
C VAL A 90 -7.01 18.06 8.36
N LEU A 91 -8.21 18.54 8.68
CA LEU A 91 -8.78 19.75 8.12
C LEU A 91 -8.55 20.91 9.08
N SER A 92 -8.23 22.07 8.54
CA SER A 92 -8.06 23.34 9.30
C SER A 92 -9.39 24.02 9.56
N GLY A 93 -10.37 23.81 8.68
CA GLY A 93 -11.63 24.52 8.62
C GLY A 93 -11.65 25.66 7.59
N GLU A 94 -10.52 25.92 6.92
CA GLU A 94 -10.36 26.95 5.91
C GLU A 94 -10.27 26.40 4.49
N GLU A 95 -10.50 25.08 4.33
CA GLU A 95 -10.43 24.42 3.03
C GLU A 95 -11.44 25.00 2.05
N THR A 96 -11.00 25.18 0.82
CA THR A 96 -11.87 25.51 -0.31
C THR A 96 -12.73 24.31 -0.71
N ASP A 97 -13.80 24.57 -1.47
CA ASP A 97 -14.64 23.48 -1.98
C ASP A 97 -13.88 22.56 -2.94
N GLU A 98 -12.88 23.10 -3.65
CA GLU A 98 -12.01 22.30 -4.52
C GLU A 98 -11.12 21.35 -3.72
N GLU A 99 -10.56 21.80 -2.60
CA GLU A 99 -9.75 20.97 -1.70
C GLU A 99 -10.59 19.85 -1.05
N ILE A 100 -11.85 20.16 -0.66
CA ILE A 100 -12.76 19.15 -0.13
C ILE A 100 -13.13 18.12 -1.22
N ARG A 101 -13.33 18.54 -2.47
CA ARG A 101 -13.55 17.61 -3.60
C ARG A 101 -12.31 16.78 -3.91
N ALA A 102 -11.11 17.35 -3.83
CA ALA A 102 -9.88 16.59 -3.96
C ALA A 102 -9.75 15.52 -2.86
N LEU A 103 -10.12 15.86 -1.61
CA LEU A 103 -10.19 14.90 -0.51
C LEU A 103 -11.20 13.77 -0.79
N ALA A 104 -12.32 14.05 -1.49
CA ALA A 104 -13.27 13.00 -1.89
C ALA A 104 -12.60 11.91 -2.74
N ASN A 105 -11.69 12.29 -3.64
CA ASN A 105 -10.90 11.34 -4.42
C ASN A 105 -10.01 10.47 -3.52
N ASP A 106 -9.38 11.04 -2.50
CA ASP A 106 -8.53 10.30 -1.57
C ASP A 106 -9.32 9.36 -0.66
N ILE A 107 -10.60 9.66 -0.40
CA ILE A 107 -11.50 8.81 0.37
C ILE A 107 -12.07 7.68 -0.49
N PHE A 108 -12.63 8.01 -1.67
CA PHE A 108 -13.48 7.10 -2.43
C PHE A 108 -12.80 6.38 -3.59
N ARG A 109 -11.62 6.80 -3.99
CA ARG A 109 -10.87 6.13 -5.06
C ARG A 109 -10.75 4.63 -4.78
N TYR A 110 -10.89 3.80 -5.80
CA TYR A 110 -10.93 2.34 -5.64
C TYR A 110 -11.98 1.86 -4.63
N PHE A 111 -13.14 2.53 -4.57
CA PHE A 111 -14.24 2.22 -3.63
C PHE A 111 -13.83 2.29 -2.14
N GLY A 112 -12.85 3.13 -1.82
CA GLY A 112 -12.31 3.23 -0.46
C GLY A 112 -11.47 2.03 -0.01
N LEU A 113 -11.20 1.07 -0.89
CA LEU A 113 -10.49 -0.17 -0.57
C LEU A 113 -8.97 -0.09 -0.71
N GLY A 114 -8.46 1.03 -1.21
CA GLY A 114 -7.02 1.25 -1.32
C GLY A 114 -6.36 1.42 0.05
N CYS A 115 -5.18 0.84 0.23
CA CYS A 115 -4.44 0.93 1.49
C CYS A 115 -3.97 2.35 1.86
N ARG A 116 -4.13 3.32 0.99
CA ARG A 116 -3.83 4.74 1.19
C ARG A 116 -5.07 5.62 1.19
N ASN A 117 -6.26 5.05 1.01
CA ASN A 117 -7.48 5.83 1.11
C ASN A 117 -7.64 6.41 2.51
N VAL A 118 -8.10 7.65 2.58
CA VAL A 118 -8.39 8.31 3.84
C VAL A 118 -9.60 7.63 4.48
N THR A 119 -9.42 7.13 5.70
CA THR A 119 -10.45 6.40 6.45
C THR A 119 -10.87 7.12 7.74
N ARG A 120 -10.18 8.18 8.08
CA ARG A 120 -10.48 9.01 9.25
C ARG A 120 -10.17 10.48 8.98
N LEU A 121 -11.10 11.34 9.37
CA LEU A 121 -10.95 12.80 9.31
C LEU A 121 -10.79 13.35 10.72
N PHE A 122 -9.86 14.28 10.88
CA PHE A 122 -9.76 15.16 12.04
C PHE A 122 -10.21 16.54 11.58
N ILE A 123 -11.25 17.05 12.22
CA ILE A 123 -11.90 18.31 11.86
C ILE A 123 -11.97 19.23 13.07
N PRO A 124 -11.95 20.56 12.92
CA PRO A 124 -12.17 21.51 13.99
C PRO A 124 -13.56 21.34 14.62
N LYS A 125 -13.69 21.69 15.89
CA LYS A 125 -14.95 21.56 16.63
C LYS A 125 -16.15 22.24 15.98
N ASN A 126 -15.92 23.37 15.30
CA ASN A 126 -16.95 24.17 14.65
C ASN A 126 -17.02 23.97 13.13
N PHE A 127 -16.51 22.86 12.62
CA PHE A 127 -16.51 22.55 11.19
C PHE A 127 -17.93 22.26 10.70
N LEU A 128 -18.33 22.89 9.57
CA LEU A 128 -19.64 22.68 8.95
C LEU A 128 -19.67 21.34 8.20
N LEU A 129 -20.19 20.31 8.84
CA LEU A 129 -20.30 18.97 8.28
C LEU A 129 -21.16 18.91 7.02
N GLU A 130 -22.21 19.73 6.95
CA GLU A 130 -23.10 19.82 5.78
C GLU A 130 -22.30 20.16 4.52
N ARG A 131 -21.46 21.20 4.58
CA ARG A 131 -20.58 21.60 3.48
C ARG A 131 -19.62 20.48 3.05
N LEU A 132 -19.09 19.75 4.03
CA LEU A 132 -18.23 18.58 3.77
C LEU A 132 -18.99 17.51 2.98
N PHE A 133 -20.15 17.11 3.46
CA PHE A 133 -20.96 16.07 2.82
C PHE A 133 -21.46 16.47 1.43
N GLU A 134 -21.89 17.70 1.25
CA GLU A 134 -22.30 18.20 -0.06
C GLU A 134 -21.18 18.08 -1.10
N ASN A 135 -19.96 18.50 -0.76
CA ASN A 135 -18.81 18.41 -1.65
C ASN A 135 -18.32 16.97 -1.85
N LEU A 136 -18.36 16.12 -0.83
CA LEU A 136 -17.99 14.71 -0.94
C LEU A 136 -18.98 13.90 -1.80
N LEU A 137 -20.28 14.24 -1.80
CA LEU A 137 -21.32 13.53 -2.53
C LEU A 137 -21.53 14.05 -3.96
N ARG A 138 -21.18 15.31 -4.23
CA ARG A 138 -21.37 15.94 -5.54
C ARG A 138 -20.57 15.24 -6.63
N ASP A 139 -19.40 14.75 -6.30
CA ASP A 139 -18.50 14.08 -7.25
C ASP A 139 -18.93 12.63 -7.58
N ARG A 140 -19.82 12.02 -6.77
CA ARG A 140 -20.33 10.68 -7.02
C ARG A 140 -21.29 10.57 -8.21
N LYS A 141 -21.86 11.66 -8.65
CA LYS A 141 -22.77 11.68 -9.81
C LYS A 141 -22.04 11.58 -11.16
N SER A 142 -20.72 11.72 -11.17
CA SER A 142 -19.89 11.66 -12.38
C SER A 142 -19.12 10.32 -12.55
N VAL A 143 -19.36 9.34 -11.69
CA VAL A 143 -18.65 8.03 -11.71
C VAL A 143 -19.62 6.85 -11.86
N VAL A 144 -20.76 7.07 -12.53
CA VAL A 144 -21.67 6.00 -12.99
C VAL A 144 -21.68 5.97 -14.51
#